data_a63061b0dce8105d1efff8b2c2e66646
#
_entry.id   a63061b0dce8105d1efff8b2c2e66646
#
_cell.length_a   1.000
_cell.length_b   1.000
_cell.length_c   1.000
_cell.angle_alpha   90.00
_cell.angle_beta   90.00
_cell.angle_gamma   90.00
#
_symmetry.space_group_name_H-M   'P 1'
#
loop_
_entity.id
_entity.type
_entity.pdbx_description
1 polymer ?
#
loop_
_entity_poly.entity_id
_entity_poly.type
_entity_poly.pdbx_seq_one_letter_code
_entity_poly.pdbx_strand_id
1 'polypeptide(L)'
;TWSCPPYDFDPAAVWPQYAAVTLYAVQVFPESEEAKAAALADPEMFLRPHRRAFDALLEEREREMCASLRLDAGRCLVCARCARRDEELCRVPEKLRYSLESLGANVGALAADKLGAPLQWGTKDAPPEYFVLVGAVLTKGE
;
A
#
# COMPACT_ATOMS: atom_id res chain seq x y z
N THR A 1 12.51 -1.66 3.56
CA THR A 1 12.54 -0.21 3.33
C THR A 1 12.27 0.57 4.61
N TRP A 2 12.46 1.89 4.58
CA TRP A 2 12.15 2.74 5.72
C TRP A 2 10.64 2.82 6.02
N SER A 3 9.80 2.41 5.07
CA SER A 3 8.36 2.32 5.29
C SER A 3 7.94 1.09 6.10
N CYS A 4 8.88 0.18 6.39
CA CYS A 4 8.62 -1.07 7.11
C CYS A 4 9.22 -1.03 8.52
N PRO A 5 8.61 -1.74 9.50
CA PRO A 5 9.19 -1.80 10.86
C PRO A 5 10.57 -2.50 10.85
N PRO A 6 11.39 -2.29 11.89
CA PRO A 6 11.10 -1.53 13.10
C PRO A 6 11.18 -0.02 12.89
N TYR A 7 10.41 0.72 13.70
CA TYR A 7 10.37 2.18 13.67
C TYR A 7 10.99 2.77 14.93
N ASP A 8 11.38 4.05 14.85
CA ASP A 8 11.81 4.86 16.00
C ASP A 8 10.63 5.62 16.64
N PHE A 9 9.41 5.37 16.19
CA PHE A 9 8.18 5.95 16.72
C PHE A 9 7.15 4.82 16.95
N ASP A 10 6.11 5.12 17.74
CA ASP A 10 4.99 4.21 17.98
C ASP A 10 3.98 4.34 16.83
N PRO A 11 3.80 3.28 16.00
CA PRO A 11 2.83 3.34 14.88
C PRO A 11 1.42 3.65 15.34
N ALA A 12 1.02 3.19 16.52
CA ALA A 12 -0.32 3.44 17.04
C ALA A 12 -0.58 4.92 17.34
N ALA A 13 0.48 5.72 17.54
CA ALA A 13 0.36 7.15 17.81
C ALA A 13 -0.01 7.97 16.56
N VAL A 14 0.06 7.39 15.38
CA VAL A 14 -0.30 8.09 14.14
C VAL A 14 -1.81 8.30 14.06
N TRP A 15 -2.59 7.26 14.36
CA TRP A 15 -4.05 7.27 14.18
C TRP A 15 -4.78 8.40 14.93
N PRO A 16 -4.48 8.65 16.23
CA PRO A 16 -5.18 9.70 16.97
C PRO A 16 -4.96 11.12 16.44
N GLN A 17 -3.98 11.33 15.59
CA GLN A 17 -3.71 12.63 15.00
C GLN A 17 -4.72 13.02 13.92
N TYR A 18 -5.56 12.08 13.48
CA TYR A 18 -6.48 12.26 12.37
C TYR A 18 -7.91 11.96 12.81
N ALA A 19 -8.87 12.66 12.19
CA ALA A 19 -10.28 12.52 12.51
C ALA A 19 -11.00 11.51 11.61
N ALA A 20 -10.50 11.30 10.40
CA ALA A 20 -11.17 10.45 9.43
C ALA A 20 -10.18 9.67 8.56
N VAL A 21 -10.64 8.54 8.07
CA VAL A 21 -9.89 7.68 7.14
C VAL A 21 -10.77 7.44 5.92
N THR A 22 -10.27 7.77 4.73
CA THR A 22 -10.90 7.38 3.48
C THR A 22 -10.12 6.21 2.90
N LEU A 23 -10.80 5.08 2.72
CA LEU A 23 -10.20 3.88 2.16
C LEU A 23 -10.35 3.85 0.64
N TYR A 24 -9.30 3.43 -0.03
CA TYR A 24 -9.28 3.21 -1.48
C TYR A 24 -8.84 1.80 -1.75
N ALA A 25 -9.39 1.20 -2.77
CA ALA A 25 -8.97 -0.12 -3.21
C ALA A 25 -9.03 -0.23 -4.73
N VAL A 26 -8.15 -1.07 -5.27
CA VAL A 26 -8.23 -1.50 -6.65
C VAL A 26 -8.06 -3.01 -6.72
N GLN A 27 -8.87 -3.65 -7.55
CA GLN A 27 -8.73 -5.06 -7.85
C GLN A 27 -7.94 -5.21 -9.15
N VAL A 28 -6.94 -6.08 -9.14
CA VAL A 28 -6.11 -6.35 -10.30
C VAL A 28 -6.34 -7.80 -10.72
N PHE A 29 -6.90 -7.97 -11.91
CA PHE A 29 -7.23 -9.28 -12.46
C PHE A 29 -6.18 -9.69 -13.48
N PRO A 30 -5.47 -10.82 -13.30
CA PRO A 30 -4.64 -11.37 -14.37
C PRO A 30 -5.55 -12.02 -15.41
N GLU A 31 -5.86 -11.27 -16.49
CA GLU A 31 -6.91 -11.64 -17.44
C GLU A 31 -6.46 -12.50 -18.62
N SER A 32 -5.16 -12.61 -18.87
CA SER A 32 -4.62 -13.45 -19.94
C SER A 32 -3.81 -14.60 -19.36
N GLU A 33 -3.57 -15.63 -20.16
CA GLU A 33 -2.70 -16.75 -19.73
C GLU A 33 -1.28 -16.25 -19.45
N GLU A 34 -0.80 -15.29 -20.24
CA GLU A 34 0.50 -14.65 -20.03
C GLU A 34 0.54 -13.88 -18.70
N ALA A 35 -0.52 -13.10 -18.40
CA ALA A 35 -0.63 -12.37 -17.14
C ALA A 35 -0.71 -13.31 -15.93
N LYS A 36 -1.48 -14.40 -16.05
CA LYS A 36 -1.57 -15.42 -15.00
C LYS A 36 -0.23 -16.06 -14.71
N ALA A 37 0.53 -16.39 -15.76
CA ALA A 37 1.87 -16.96 -15.62
C ALA A 37 2.82 -15.98 -14.94
N ALA A 38 2.77 -14.71 -15.30
CA ALA A 38 3.59 -13.66 -14.69
C ALA A 38 3.23 -13.47 -13.21
N ALA A 39 1.94 -13.42 -12.91
CA ALA A 39 1.45 -13.28 -11.54
C ALA A 39 1.82 -14.45 -10.64
N LEU A 40 1.84 -15.66 -11.20
CA LEU A 40 2.25 -16.87 -10.49
C LEU A 40 3.76 -16.90 -10.24
N ALA A 41 4.55 -16.53 -11.23
CA ALA A 41 6.02 -16.57 -11.16
C ALA A 41 6.57 -15.54 -10.18
N ASP A 42 6.08 -14.30 -10.21
CA ASP A 42 6.53 -13.21 -9.34
C ASP A 42 5.38 -12.20 -9.13
N PRO A 43 4.55 -12.42 -8.12
CA PRO A 43 3.42 -11.54 -7.84
C PRO A 43 3.83 -10.09 -7.59
N GLU A 44 4.93 -9.86 -6.91
CA GLU A 44 5.41 -8.50 -6.61
C GLU A 44 5.78 -7.75 -7.89
N MET A 45 6.51 -8.41 -8.78
CA MET A 45 6.89 -7.82 -10.07
C MET A 45 5.65 -7.57 -10.95
N PHE A 46 4.71 -8.53 -10.97
CA PHE A 46 3.46 -8.39 -11.70
C PHE A 46 2.65 -7.18 -11.21
N LEU A 47 2.58 -6.99 -9.89
CA LEU A 47 1.79 -5.91 -9.28
C LEU A 47 2.47 -4.54 -9.33
N ARG A 48 3.78 -4.48 -9.53
CA ARG A 48 4.55 -3.24 -9.41
C ARG A 48 4.02 -2.07 -10.24
N PRO A 49 3.70 -2.21 -11.54
CA PRO A 49 3.14 -1.09 -12.29
C PRO A 49 1.76 -0.68 -11.79
N HIS A 50 0.95 -1.63 -11.33
CA HIS A 50 -0.36 -1.35 -10.73
C HIS A 50 -0.22 -0.61 -9.41
N ARG A 51 0.74 -1.00 -8.59
CA ARG A 51 1.04 -0.32 -7.33
C ARG A 51 1.52 1.11 -7.58
N ARG A 52 2.39 1.31 -8.56
CA ARG A 52 2.86 2.66 -8.89
C ARG A 52 1.73 3.57 -9.34
N ALA A 53 0.81 3.06 -10.15
CA ALA A 53 -0.37 3.80 -10.59
C ALA A 53 -1.29 4.13 -9.41
N PHE A 54 -1.48 3.17 -8.51
CA PHE A 54 -2.30 3.36 -7.32
C PHE A 54 -1.67 4.36 -6.35
N ASP A 55 -0.36 4.25 -6.11
CA ASP A 55 0.36 5.21 -5.26
C ASP A 55 0.28 6.63 -5.82
N ALA A 56 0.33 6.79 -7.14
CA ALA A 56 0.17 8.09 -7.80
C ALA A 56 -1.22 8.67 -7.58
N LEU A 57 -2.25 7.83 -7.63
CA LEU A 57 -3.62 8.23 -7.33
C LEU A 57 -3.76 8.70 -5.88
N LEU A 58 -3.19 7.94 -4.94
CA LEU A 58 -3.22 8.30 -3.51
C LEU A 58 -2.46 9.60 -3.26
N GLU A 59 -1.33 9.80 -3.92
CA GLU A 59 -0.56 11.04 -3.83
C GLU A 59 -1.38 12.25 -4.31
N GLU A 60 -2.12 12.09 -5.40
CA GLU A 60 -3.01 13.12 -5.89
C GLU A 60 -4.11 13.45 -4.88
N ARG A 61 -4.73 12.43 -4.28
CA ARG A 61 -5.75 12.62 -3.24
C ARG A 61 -5.18 13.31 -2.00
N GLU A 62 -3.97 12.94 -1.59
CA GLU A 62 -3.30 13.60 -0.46
C GLU A 62 -3.08 15.08 -0.74
N ARG A 63 -2.68 15.45 -1.94
CA ARG A 63 -2.46 16.83 -2.33
C ARG A 63 -3.74 17.68 -2.37
N GLU A 64 -4.86 17.06 -2.68
CA GLU A 64 -6.17 17.73 -2.73
C GLU A 64 -6.72 18.07 -1.35
N MET A 65 -6.24 17.41 -0.30
CA MET A 65 -6.76 17.53 1.06
C MET A 65 -5.73 18.17 1.98
N CYS A 66 -6.06 19.27 2.62
CA CYS A 66 -5.17 19.92 3.59
C CYS A 66 -4.97 19.02 4.83
N ALA A 67 -3.76 19.06 5.38
CA ALA A 67 -3.41 18.34 6.60
C ALA A 67 -3.79 16.85 6.53
N SER A 68 -3.45 16.21 5.43
CA SER A 68 -3.73 14.80 5.19
C SER A 68 -2.44 13.98 5.12
N LEU A 69 -2.60 12.67 5.23
CA LEU A 69 -1.52 11.71 5.10
C LEU A 69 -2.03 10.49 4.33
N ARG A 70 -1.39 10.19 3.20
CA ARG A 70 -1.73 8.96 2.49
C ARG A 70 -1.01 7.76 3.10
N LEU A 71 -1.65 6.60 3.02
CA LEU A 71 -1.07 5.31 3.34
C LEU A 71 -1.09 4.45 2.09
N ASP A 72 0.08 4.02 1.66
CA ASP A 72 0.26 3.29 0.41
C ASP A 72 -0.10 1.80 0.54
N ALA A 73 -0.20 1.12 -0.58
CA ALA A 73 -0.53 -0.30 -0.62
C ALA A 73 0.75 -1.16 -0.57
N GLY A 74 1.42 -1.14 0.57
CA GLY A 74 2.64 -1.92 0.79
C GLY A 74 3.89 -1.05 0.93
N ARG A 75 5.06 -1.66 0.76
CA ARG A 75 6.33 -0.99 0.99
C ARG A 75 6.60 0.15 0.02
N CYS A 76 7.43 1.09 0.44
CA CYS A 76 7.86 2.22 -0.39
C CYS A 76 8.54 1.76 -1.68
N LEU A 77 8.15 2.36 -2.80
CA LEU A 77 8.69 2.09 -4.13
C LEU A 77 9.40 3.32 -4.74
N VAL A 78 9.68 4.34 -3.94
CA VAL A 78 10.27 5.60 -4.44
C VAL A 78 11.67 5.38 -5.01
N CYS A 79 12.52 4.65 -4.30
CA CYS A 79 13.90 4.38 -4.72
C CYS A 79 14.04 2.96 -5.26
N ALA A 80 14.87 2.79 -6.28
CA ALA A 80 15.19 1.46 -6.80
C ALA A 80 15.85 0.60 -5.71
N ARG A 81 16.70 1.22 -4.88
CA ARG A 81 17.30 0.59 -3.70
C ARG A 81 17.14 1.52 -2.51
N CYS A 82 16.44 1.06 -1.49
CA CYS A 82 16.23 1.86 -0.29
C CYS A 82 17.54 2.04 0.49
N ALA A 83 17.80 3.27 0.92
CA ALA A 83 18.99 3.63 1.70
C ALA A 83 19.10 2.85 3.02
N ARG A 84 17.97 2.36 3.56
CA ARG A 84 17.98 1.53 4.77
C ARG A 84 18.83 0.26 4.61
N ARG A 85 18.92 -0.27 3.40
CA ARG A 85 19.76 -1.45 3.13
C ARG A 85 21.24 -1.21 3.38
N ASP A 86 21.64 0.06 3.30
CA ASP A 86 23.02 0.48 3.52
C ASP A 86 23.17 1.20 4.87
N GLU A 87 22.15 1.07 5.74
CA GLU A 87 22.10 1.71 7.07
C GLU A 87 22.18 3.22 7.01
N GLU A 88 21.72 3.81 5.91
CA GLU A 88 21.69 5.25 5.69
C GLU A 88 20.26 5.80 5.83
N LEU A 89 20.16 7.10 6.12
CA LEU A 89 18.87 7.78 6.22
C LEU A 89 18.15 7.83 4.88
N CYS A 90 16.81 7.94 4.93
CA CYS A 90 16.00 8.07 3.73
C CYS A 90 16.44 9.30 2.91
N ARG A 91 16.65 9.10 1.60
CA ARG A 91 17.08 10.17 0.69
C ARG A 91 15.95 11.13 0.31
N VAL A 92 14.70 10.67 0.41
CA VAL A 92 13.51 11.44 0.00
C VAL A 92 12.42 11.35 1.06
N PRO A 93 12.69 11.82 2.29
CA PRO A 93 11.73 11.68 3.39
C PRO A 93 10.39 12.35 3.13
N GLU A 94 10.35 13.37 2.29
CA GLU A 94 9.12 14.05 1.90
C GLU A 94 8.19 13.18 1.07
N LYS A 95 8.71 12.11 0.45
CA LYS A 95 7.92 11.15 -0.33
C LYS A 95 7.67 9.83 0.40
N LEU A 96 8.34 9.63 1.53
CA LEU A 96 8.18 8.40 2.33
C LEU A 96 6.77 8.34 2.90
N ARG A 97 6.09 7.22 2.64
CA ARG A 97 4.77 6.93 3.21
C ARG A 97 4.75 5.48 3.68
N TYR A 98 3.91 5.24 4.67
CA TYR A 98 3.73 3.92 5.28
C TYR A 98 2.49 3.25 4.67
N SER A 99 2.34 1.96 4.88
CA SER A 99 1.14 1.23 4.48
C SER A 99 0.18 1.11 5.67
N LEU A 100 -1.09 0.79 5.38
CA LEU A 100 -2.09 0.52 6.42
C LEU A 100 -1.61 -0.57 7.38
N GLU A 101 -1.16 -1.70 6.85
CA GLU A 101 -0.73 -2.84 7.66
C GLU A 101 0.54 -2.52 8.47
N SER A 102 1.45 -1.71 7.95
CA SER A 102 2.67 -1.34 8.67
C SER A 102 2.38 -0.47 9.89
N LEU A 103 1.25 0.23 9.90
CA LEU A 103 0.77 1.00 11.04
C LEU A 103 -0.24 0.23 11.89
N GLY A 104 -0.42 -1.06 11.65
CA GLY A 104 -1.20 -1.94 12.49
C GLY A 104 -2.64 -2.22 12.04
N ALA A 105 -3.06 -1.74 10.87
CA ALA A 105 -4.41 -2.01 10.38
C ALA A 105 -4.55 -3.45 9.86
N ASN A 106 -5.72 -4.04 10.08
CA ASN A 106 -6.06 -5.34 9.51
C ASN A 106 -6.64 -5.14 8.10
N VAL A 107 -5.79 -5.16 7.10
CA VAL A 107 -6.17 -4.92 5.70
C VAL A 107 -7.13 -5.99 5.20
N GLY A 108 -6.97 -7.25 5.61
CA GLY A 108 -7.88 -8.33 5.22
C GLY A 108 -9.31 -8.06 5.68
N ALA A 109 -9.49 -7.65 6.94
CA ALA A 109 -10.80 -7.30 7.46
C ALA A 109 -11.40 -6.07 6.76
N LEU A 110 -10.58 -5.04 6.53
CA LEU A 110 -11.03 -3.83 5.82
C LEU A 110 -11.47 -4.14 4.39
N ALA A 111 -10.71 -4.96 3.67
CA ALA A 111 -11.05 -5.35 2.31
C ALA A 111 -12.38 -6.10 2.24
N ALA A 112 -12.59 -7.05 3.16
CA ALA A 112 -13.82 -7.85 3.20
C ALA A 112 -15.02 -7.03 3.69
N ASP A 113 -14.87 -6.33 4.82
CA ASP A 113 -16.00 -5.73 5.54
C ASP A 113 -16.39 -4.34 5.03
N LYS A 114 -15.42 -3.55 4.58
CA LYS A 114 -15.64 -2.15 4.17
C LYS A 114 -15.60 -1.95 2.67
N LEU A 115 -14.83 -2.75 1.95
CA LEU A 115 -14.61 -2.57 0.51
C LEU A 115 -15.32 -3.63 -0.34
N GLY A 116 -15.84 -4.70 0.27
CA GLY A 116 -16.53 -5.76 -0.44
C GLY A 116 -15.62 -6.56 -1.39
N ALA A 117 -14.31 -6.52 -1.17
CA ALA A 117 -13.31 -7.18 -2.02
C ALA A 117 -12.36 -7.98 -1.13
N PRO A 118 -12.79 -9.13 -0.59
CA PRO A 118 -11.94 -9.93 0.30
C PRO A 118 -10.64 -10.35 -0.39
N LEU A 119 -9.56 -10.42 0.39
CA LEU A 119 -8.27 -10.87 -0.11
C LEU A 119 -8.38 -12.31 -0.60
N GLN A 120 -7.75 -12.59 -1.72
CA GLN A 120 -7.64 -13.94 -2.26
C GLN A 120 -6.19 -14.38 -2.30
N TRP A 121 -5.98 -15.68 -2.12
CA TRP A 121 -4.65 -16.27 -2.12
C TRP A 121 -4.55 -17.28 -3.25
N GLY A 122 -3.42 -17.23 -3.96
CA GLY A 122 -3.13 -18.23 -4.98
C GLY A 122 -2.64 -19.54 -4.36
N THR A 123 -2.45 -20.52 -5.22
CA THR A 123 -1.79 -21.79 -4.90
C THR A 123 -0.43 -21.84 -5.60
N LYS A 124 0.33 -22.93 -5.37
CA LYS A 124 1.60 -23.10 -6.09
C LYS A 124 1.43 -23.25 -7.60
N ASP A 125 0.23 -23.61 -8.07
CA ASP A 125 -0.06 -23.89 -9.47
C ASP A 125 -0.89 -22.81 -10.17
N ALA A 126 -1.49 -21.88 -9.41
CA ALA A 126 -2.35 -20.85 -9.98
C ALA A 126 -2.32 -19.57 -9.13
N PRO A 127 -2.34 -18.38 -9.78
CA PRO A 127 -2.49 -17.13 -9.05
C PRO A 127 -3.93 -16.99 -8.52
N PRO A 128 -4.21 -16.05 -7.60
CA PRO A 128 -5.58 -15.75 -7.23
C PRO A 128 -6.35 -15.19 -8.44
N GLU A 129 -7.68 -15.23 -8.39
CA GLU A 129 -8.53 -14.64 -9.44
C GLU A 129 -8.25 -13.14 -9.58
N TYR A 130 -8.07 -12.47 -8.45
CA TYR A 130 -7.68 -11.06 -8.41
C TYR A 130 -6.78 -10.78 -7.23
N PHE A 131 -6.01 -9.69 -7.35
CA PHE A 131 -5.28 -9.09 -6.23
C PHE A 131 -6.03 -7.84 -5.80
N VAL A 132 -5.93 -7.49 -4.52
CA VAL A 132 -6.50 -6.25 -3.99
C VAL A 132 -5.37 -5.37 -3.46
N LEU A 133 -5.28 -4.15 -3.96
CA LEU A 133 -4.41 -3.12 -3.41
C LEU A 133 -5.28 -2.20 -2.58
N VAL A 134 -4.92 -2.00 -1.33
CA VAL A 134 -5.68 -1.18 -0.39
C VAL A 134 -4.78 -0.06 0.14
N GLY A 135 -5.27 1.15 0.05
CA GLY A 135 -4.61 2.33 0.59
C GLY A 135 -5.60 3.23 1.27
N ALA A 136 -5.12 4.33 1.80
CA ALA A 136 -5.98 5.27 2.52
C ALA A 136 -5.44 6.69 2.46
N VAL A 137 -6.31 7.65 2.75
CA VAL A 137 -5.91 9.01 3.07
C VAL A 137 -6.53 9.37 4.42
N LEU A 138 -5.68 9.71 5.36
CA LEU A 138 -6.06 10.17 6.69
C LEU A 138 -6.22 11.68 6.66
N THR A 139 -7.29 12.20 7.26
CA THR A 139 -7.56 13.65 7.30
C THR A 139 -7.85 14.11 8.71
N LYS A 140 -7.43 15.34 9.01
CA LYS A 140 -7.66 15.95 10.34
C LYS A 140 -9.04 16.58 10.48
N GLY A 141 -9.81 16.59 9.40
CA GLY A 141 -11.06 17.28 9.34
C GLY A 141 -10.87 18.77 9.01
N GLU A 142 -11.85 19.56 9.32
CA GLU A 142 -11.83 21.00 9.04
C GLU A 142 -10.91 21.79 9.96
#